data_2b67868f4a14674c9adf14435167d943
#
_entry.id   2b67868f4a14674c9adf14435167d943
#
_cell.length_a   1.000
_cell.length_b   1.000
_cell.length_c   1.000
_cell.angle_alpha   90.00
_cell.angle_beta   90.00
_cell.angle_gamma   90.00
#
_symmetry.space_group_name_H-M   'P 1'
#
loop_
_entity.id
_entity.type
_entity.pdbx_description
1 polymer ?
#
loop_
_entity_poly.entity_id
_entity_poly.type
_entity_poly.pdbx_seq_one_letter_code
_entity_poly.pdbx_strand_id
1 'polypeptide(L)'
;MPHRIMIVEDEAILALDLSWLLVNAGYEVAGIARTMHAALRLAAKGSVDVATMDIRLAGGTNGVETALKLWQDHEVRCLFVSASLDEETRFQAQPAQPIGFVEKPIRERDIIAFLNAHFSRAA
;
A
#
# COMPACT_ATOMS: atom_id res chain seq x y z
N MET A 1 -18.47 -8.93 0.25
CA MET A 1 -17.60 -8.31 -0.80
C MET A 1 -16.17 -8.25 -0.31
N PRO A 2 -15.21 -8.80 -1.07
CA PRO A 2 -13.81 -8.72 -0.64
C PRO A 2 -13.31 -7.27 -0.71
N HIS A 3 -12.44 -6.94 0.22
CA HIS A 3 -11.77 -5.63 0.21
C HIS A 3 -10.77 -5.57 -0.94
N ARG A 4 -10.62 -4.39 -1.51
CA ARG A 4 -9.82 -4.16 -2.70
C ARG A 4 -8.53 -3.42 -2.34
N ILE A 5 -7.41 -4.02 -2.69
CA ILE A 5 -6.09 -3.53 -2.33
C ILE A 5 -5.36 -3.08 -3.60
N MET A 6 -4.87 -1.85 -3.60
CA MET A 6 -3.98 -1.36 -4.66
C MET A 6 -2.53 -1.65 -4.24
N ILE A 7 -1.73 -2.13 -5.17
CA ILE A 7 -0.30 -2.36 -4.93
C ILE A 7 0.48 -1.24 -5.59
N VAL A 8 1.26 -0.48 -4.82
CA VAL A 8 2.11 0.58 -5.34
C VAL A 8 3.56 0.14 -5.15
N GLU A 9 4.14 -0.39 -6.22
CA GLU A 9 5.43 -1.05 -6.22
C GLU A 9 6.02 -1.02 -7.63
N ASP A 10 7.29 -0.61 -7.76
CA ASP A 10 7.93 -0.55 -9.07
C ASP A 10 8.70 -1.83 -9.47
N GLU A 11 8.98 -2.71 -8.52
CA GLU A 11 9.58 -4.00 -8.81
C GLU A 11 8.49 -4.99 -9.25
N ALA A 12 8.52 -5.36 -10.53
CA ALA A 12 7.47 -6.19 -11.13
C ALA A 12 7.30 -7.54 -10.42
N ILE A 13 8.40 -8.20 -10.09
CA ILE A 13 8.35 -9.50 -9.43
C ILE A 13 7.73 -9.41 -8.05
N LEU A 14 8.12 -8.41 -7.27
CA LEU A 14 7.57 -8.21 -5.94
C LEU A 14 6.08 -7.84 -5.99
N ALA A 15 5.69 -7.02 -6.98
CA ALA A 15 4.28 -6.69 -7.17
C ALA A 15 3.44 -7.93 -7.46
N LEU A 16 3.97 -8.87 -8.27
CA LEU A 16 3.30 -10.14 -8.54
C LEU A 16 3.21 -11.01 -7.29
N ASP A 17 4.27 -11.07 -6.49
CA ASP A 17 4.26 -11.83 -5.24
C ASP A 17 3.21 -11.27 -4.28
N LEU A 18 3.14 -9.96 -4.14
CA LEU A 18 2.13 -9.30 -3.31
C LEU A 18 0.72 -9.59 -3.83
N SER A 19 0.53 -9.53 -5.14
CA SER A 19 -0.77 -9.83 -5.76
C SER A 19 -1.21 -11.26 -5.43
N TRP A 20 -0.31 -12.22 -5.57
CA TRP A 20 -0.59 -13.63 -5.28
C TRP A 20 -0.98 -13.82 -3.81
N LEU A 21 -0.19 -13.27 -2.94
CA LEU A 21 -0.38 -13.33 -1.49
C LEU A 21 -1.74 -12.76 -1.09
N LEU A 22 -2.11 -11.61 -1.64
CA LEU A 22 -3.37 -10.94 -1.32
C LEU A 22 -4.58 -11.74 -1.83
N VAL A 23 -4.52 -12.22 -3.05
CA VAL A 23 -5.61 -13.01 -3.63
C VAL A 23 -5.82 -14.30 -2.83
N ASN A 24 -4.73 -14.98 -2.45
CA ASN A 24 -4.84 -16.19 -1.65
C ASN A 24 -5.41 -15.95 -0.25
N ALA A 25 -5.27 -14.75 0.27
CA ALA A 25 -5.83 -14.38 1.57
C ALA A 25 -7.29 -13.90 1.50
N GLY A 26 -7.88 -13.87 0.31
CA GLY A 26 -9.27 -13.48 0.13
C GLY A 26 -9.50 -12.02 -0.23
N TYR A 27 -8.43 -11.28 -0.53
CA TYR A 27 -8.54 -9.89 -0.99
C TYR A 27 -8.59 -9.83 -2.52
N GLU A 28 -9.12 -8.74 -3.04
CA GLU A 28 -9.00 -8.43 -4.46
C GLU A 28 -7.89 -7.43 -4.69
N VAL A 29 -7.17 -7.57 -5.81
CA VAL A 29 -6.18 -6.58 -6.22
C VAL A 29 -6.84 -5.59 -7.16
N ALA A 30 -6.93 -4.35 -6.70
CA ALA A 30 -7.56 -3.28 -7.50
C ALA A 30 -6.70 -2.87 -8.69
N GLY A 31 -5.39 -3.06 -8.57
CA GLY A 31 -4.44 -2.76 -9.62
C GLY A 31 -3.03 -2.65 -9.05
N ILE A 32 -2.06 -2.56 -9.96
CA ILE A 32 -0.65 -2.38 -9.62
C ILE A 32 -0.21 -1.07 -10.25
N ALA A 33 0.32 -0.15 -9.41
CA ALA A 33 0.84 1.13 -9.85
C ALA A 33 2.34 1.19 -9.58
N ARG A 34 3.11 1.68 -10.53
CA ARG A 34 4.56 1.78 -10.40
C ARG A 34 5.03 3.18 -10.01
N THR A 35 4.15 4.16 -10.09
CA THR A 35 4.45 5.57 -9.85
C THR A 35 3.34 6.22 -9.06
N MET A 36 3.62 7.40 -8.49
CA MET A 36 2.60 8.22 -7.84
C MET A 36 1.43 8.53 -8.79
N HIS A 37 1.74 8.94 -10.01
CA HIS A 37 0.71 9.31 -10.98
C HIS A 37 -0.24 8.13 -11.26
N ALA A 38 0.31 6.93 -11.48
CA ALA A 38 -0.50 5.74 -11.72
C ALA A 38 -1.35 5.39 -10.50
N ALA A 39 -0.80 5.53 -9.29
CA ALA A 39 -1.52 5.25 -8.05
C ALA A 39 -2.71 6.21 -7.88
N LEU A 40 -2.49 7.50 -8.11
CA LEU A 40 -3.56 8.48 -7.99
C LEU A 40 -4.66 8.26 -9.04
N ARG A 41 -4.29 7.86 -10.25
CA ARG A 41 -5.26 7.54 -11.30
C ARG A 41 -6.13 6.35 -10.93
N LEU A 42 -5.52 5.29 -10.37
CA LEU A 42 -6.26 4.12 -9.89
C LEU A 42 -7.23 4.50 -8.77
N ALA A 43 -6.76 5.28 -7.80
CA ALA A 43 -7.59 5.72 -6.69
C ALA A 43 -8.77 6.58 -7.16
N ALA A 44 -8.56 7.41 -8.18
CA ALA A 44 -9.60 8.27 -8.73
C ALA A 44 -10.77 7.49 -9.36
N LYS A 45 -10.53 6.25 -9.78
CA LYS A 45 -11.59 5.39 -10.30
C LYS A 45 -12.52 4.87 -9.21
N GLY A 46 -12.11 4.99 -7.95
CA GLY A 46 -12.86 4.49 -6.81
C GLY A 46 -12.61 3.01 -6.55
N SER A 47 -13.22 2.51 -5.47
CA SER A 47 -13.16 1.09 -5.11
C SER A 47 -11.78 0.59 -4.69
N VAL A 48 -10.95 1.46 -4.10
CA VAL A 48 -9.71 1.08 -3.45
C VAL A 48 -9.89 1.27 -1.95
N ASP A 49 -9.72 0.21 -1.18
CA ASP A 49 -9.89 0.26 0.28
C ASP A 49 -8.59 0.61 1.00
N VAL A 50 -7.49 0.00 0.57
CA VAL A 50 -6.15 0.20 1.14
C VAL A 50 -5.14 0.05 0.01
N ALA A 51 -3.98 0.70 0.15
CA ALA A 51 -2.86 0.50 -0.75
C ALA A 51 -1.65 -0.05 0.00
N THR A 52 -0.93 -0.99 -0.61
CA THR A 52 0.44 -1.29 -0.16
C THR A 52 1.36 -0.29 -0.84
N MET A 53 2.34 0.24 -0.11
CA MET A 53 3.13 1.37 -0.58
C MET A 53 4.62 1.15 -0.35
N ASP A 54 5.39 1.12 -1.43
CA ASP A 54 6.84 1.20 -1.34
C ASP A 54 7.26 2.67 -1.24
N ILE A 55 8.39 2.92 -0.61
CA ILE A 55 8.90 4.28 -0.44
C ILE A 55 9.58 4.78 -1.71
N ARG A 56 10.38 3.93 -2.36
CA ARG A 56 11.08 4.28 -3.60
C ARG A 56 10.32 3.79 -4.81
N LEU A 57 9.79 4.73 -5.57
CA LEU A 57 8.99 4.41 -6.75
C LEU A 57 9.67 4.85 -8.03
N ALA A 58 9.24 4.28 -9.15
CA ALA A 58 9.72 4.66 -10.47
C ALA A 58 9.41 6.14 -10.75
N GLY A 59 10.25 6.77 -11.56
CA GLY A 59 10.07 8.18 -11.93
C GLY A 59 10.53 9.16 -10.87
N GLY A 60 11.28 8.69 -9.86
CA GLY A 60 11.80 9.55 -8.80
C GLY A 60 10.77 10.00 -7.78
N THR A 61 9.57 9.45 -7.82
CA THR A 61 8.53 9.80 -6.85
C THR A 61 8.72 9.04 -5.54
N ASN A 62 8.26 9.63 -4.46
CA ASN A 62 8.41 9.09 -3.11
C ASN A 62 7.09 8.51 -2.62
N GLY A 63 7.14 7.32 -2.02
CA GLY A 63 5.97 6.64 -1.50
C GLY A 63 5.29 7.37 -0.35
N VAL A 64 6.03 8.10 0.47
CA VAL A 64 5.43 8.90 1.56
C VAL A 64 4.58 10.01 0.95
N GLU A 65 5.09 10.73 -0.03
CA GLU A 65 4.34 11.77 -0.72
C GLU A 65 3.09 11.20 -1.39
N THR A 66 3.25 10.02 -2.04
CA THR A 66 2.13 9.34 -2.67
C THR A 66 1.06 8.97 -1.64
N ALA A 67 1.46 8.42 -0.51
CA ALA A 67 0.54 8.03 0.56
C ALA A 67 -0.21 9.24 1.14
N LEU A 68 0.49 10.38 1.30
CA LEU A 68 -0.14 11.60 1.77
C LEU A 68 -1.24 12.06 0.82
N LYS A 69 -0.97 12.05 -0.48
CA LYS A 69 -1.96 12.43 -1.49
C LYS A 69 -3.13 11.45 -1.57
N LEU A 70 -2.85 10.16 -1.45
CA LEU A 70 -3.91 9.15 -1.42
C LEU A 70 -4.85 9.37 -0.24
N TRP A 71 -4.29 9.68 0.91
CA TRP A 71 -5.12 9.96 2.09
C TRP A 71 -5.90 11.27 1.93
N GLN A 72 -5.22 12.36 1.55
CA GLN A 72 -5.83 13.68 1.46
C GLN A 72 -6.93 13.77 0.41
N ASP A 73 -6.71 13.18 -0.76
CA ASP A 73 -7.61 13.34 -1.90
C ASP A 73 -8.62 12.20 -2.05
N HIS A 74 -8.32 11.01 -1.55
CA HIS A 74 -9.14 9.81 -1.77
C HIS A 74 -9.48 9.05 -0.50
N GLU A 75 -8.95 9.46 0.64
CA GLU A 75 -9.13 8.77 1.94
C GLU A 75 -8.68 7.31 1.89
N VAL A 76 -7.64 7.02 1.09
CA VAL A 76 -7.02 5.71 1.02
C VAL A 76 -5.81 5.67 1.93
N ARG A 77 -5.81 4.76 2.89
CA ARG A 77 -4.69 4.56 3.81
C ARG A 77 -3.74 3.52 3.25
N CYS A 78 -2.50 3.57 3.70
CA CYS A 78 -1.46 2.71 3.18
C CYS A 78 -0.86 1.79 4.25
N LEU A 79 -0.51 0.58 3.82
CA LEU A 79 0.42 -0.29 4.52
C LEU A 79 1.76 -0.14 3.81
N PHE A 80 2.75 0.43 4.50
CA PHE A 80 4.07 0.60 3.89
C PHE A 80 4.83 -0.72 3.86
N VAL A 81 5.38 -1.04 2.70
CA VAL A 81 6.15 -2.27 2.47
C VAL A 81 7.43 -1.86 1.76
N SER A 82 8.53 -1.73 2.50
CA SER A 82 9.75 -1.16 1.95
C SER A 82 10.99 -1.61 2.69
N ALA A 83 12.14 -1.53 2.02
CA ALA A 83 13.44 -1.71 2.65
C ALA A 83 13.94 -0.43 3.34
N SER A 84 13.28 0.70 3.12
CA SER A 84 13.72 2.03 3.58
C SER A 84 12.78 2.60 4.66
N LEU A 85 12.61 1.87 5.76
CA LEU A 85 11.68 2.23 6.84
C LEU A 85 12.43 2.70 8.10
N ASP A 86 13.26 3.74 8.00
CA ASP A 86 13.91 4.34 9.15
C ASP A 86 12.93 5.20 9.97
N GLU A 87 13.36 5.66 11.14
CA GLU A 87 12.52 6.44 12.03
C GLU A 87 12.00 7.72 11.38
N GLU A 88 12.86 8.40 10.63
CA GLU A 88 12.47 9.65 9.97
C GLU A 88 11.37 9.41 8.94
N THR A 89 11.53 8.36 8.13
CA THR A 89 10.51 7.99 7.14
C THR A 89 9.19 7.65 7.80
N ARG A 90 9.22 6.87 8.87
CA ARG A 90 8.00 6.52 9.62
C ARG A 90 7.32 7.75 10.21
N PHE A 91 8.11 8.70 10.72
CA PHE A 91 7.58 9.95 11.24
C PHE A 91 6.92 10.78 10.15
N GLN A 92 7.57 10.92 9.00
CA GLN A 92 7.06 11.68 7.86
C GLN A 92 5.77 11.08 7.29
N ALA A 93 5.58 9.77 7.44
CA ALA A 93 4.41 9.07 6.94
C ALA A 93 3.18 9.20 7.85
N GLN A 94 3.34 9.62 9.11
CA GLN A 94 2.23 9.66 10.07
C GLN A 94 1.01 10.45 9.61
N PRO A 95 1.16 11.63 8.97
CA PRO A 95 -0.02 12.35 8.49
C PRO A 95 -0.86 11.62 7.45
N ALA A 96 -0.31 10.58 6.81
CA ALA A 96 -1.06 9.75 5.86
C ALA A 96 -1.92 8.68 6.57
N GLN A 97 -1.90 8.62 7.89
CA GLN A 97 -2.67 7.66 8.67
C GLN A 97 -2.32 6.21 8.30
N PRO A 98 -1.02 5.82 8.31
CA PRO A 98 -0.64 4.47 7.86
C PRO A 98 -1.25 3.41 8.74
N ILE A 99 -1.57 2.26 8.14
CA ILE A 99 -2.08 1.13 8.92
C ILE A 99 -0.95 0.26 9.47
N GLY A 100 0.25 0.43 8.97
CA GLY A 100 1.42 -0.27 9.48
C GLY A 100 2.62 -0.14 8.56
N PHE A 101 3.71 -0.78 8.98
CA PHE A 101 4.98 -0.79 8.27
C PHE A 101 5.53 -2.21 8.26
N VAL A 102 5.85 -2.71 7.08
CA VAL A 102 6.45 -4.03 6.89
C VAL A 102 7.77 -3.86 6.15
N GLU A 103 8.86 -4.30 6.76
CA GLU A 103 10.17 -4.25 6.12
C GLU A 103 10.37 -5.40 5.15
N LYS A 104 11.05 -5.11 4.03
CA LYS A 104 11.48 -6.16 3.12
C LYS A 104 12.70 -6.89 3.69
N PRO A 105 12.87 -8.20 3.47
CA PRO A 105 12.00 -9.07 2.67
C PRO A 105 10.66 -9.33 3.35
N ILE A 106 9.61 -9.39 2.54
CA ILE A 106 8.26 -9.51 3.07
C ILE A 106 7.99 -10.91 3.63
N ARG A 107 7.16 -10.93 4.69
CA ARG A 107 6.57 -12.16 5.20
C ARG A 107 5.06 -12.04 5.02
N GLU A 108 4.49 -13.04 4.38
CA GLU A 108 3.05 -13.07 4.08
C GLU A 108 2.21 -12.80 5.33
N ARG A 109 2.51 -13.48 6.44
CA ARG A 109 1.73 -13.34 7.67
C ARG A 109 1.70 -11.92 8.23
N ASP A 110 2.80 -11.15 8.04
CA ASP A 110 2.87 -9.79 8.57
C ASP A 110 1.93 -8.87 7.80
N ILE A 111 1.92 -9.00 6.48
CA ILE A 111 1.05 -8.20 5.62
C ILE A 111 -0.40 -8.53 5.90
N ILE A 112 -0.74 -9.81 5.94
CA ILE A 112 -2.11 -10.26 6.16
C ILE A 112 -2.60 -9.88 7.55
N ALA A 113 -1.73 -9.97 8.57
CA ALA A 113 -2.08 -9.58 9.93
C ALA A 113 -2.47 -8.10 10.02
N PHE A 114 -1.71 -7.20 9.38
CA PHE A 114 -2.06 -5.77 9.37
C PHE A 114 -3.38 -5.52 8.67
N LEU A 115 -3.59 -6.14 7.52
CA LEU A 115 -4.83 -5.96 6.75
C LEU A 115 -6.03 -6.50 7.51
N ASN A 116 -5.92 -7.70 8.04
CA ASN A 116 -7.03 -8.30 8.78
C ASN A 116 -7.38 -7.48 10.03
N ALA A 117 -6.38 -7.00 10.75
CA ALA A 117 -6.61 -6.16 11.92
C ALA A 117 -7.29 -4.85 11.54
N HIS A 118 -6.85 -4.22 10.46
CA HIS A 118 -7.43 -2.96 9.99
C HIS A 118 -8.91 -3.13 9.62
N PHE A 119 -9.22 -4.14 8.82
CA PHE A 119 -10.59 -4.36 8.36
C PHE A 119 -11.52 -4.86 9.47
N SER A 120 -11.00 -5.60 10.42
CA SER A 120 -11.78 -6.02 11.58
C SER A 120 -12.22 -4.84 12.45
N ARG A 121 -11.36 -3.83 12.60
CA ARG A 121 -11.68 -2.61 13.37
C ARG A 121 -12.71 -1.74 12.67
N ALA A 122 -12.76 -1.81 11.35
CA ALA A 122 -13.68 -1.01 10.55
C ALA A 122 -15.11 -1.55 10.56
N ALA A 123 -15.28 -2.77 11.05
CA ALA A 123 -16.58 -3.44 11.06
C ALA A 123 -17.52 -2.91 12.18
#